data_783ae4cab9067139335b9b19a7f434eb
#
_entry.id   783ae4cab9067139335b9b19a7f434eb
#
_cell.length_a   1.000
_cell.length_b   1.000
_cell.length_c   1.000
_cell.angle_alpha   90.00
_cell.angle_beta   90.00
_cell.angle_gamma   90.00
#
_symmetry.space_group_name_H-M   'P 1'
#
loop_
_entity.id
_entity.type
_entity.pdbx_description
1 polymer ?
#
loop_
_entity_poly.entity_id
_entity_poly.type
_entity_poly.pdbx_seq_one_letter_code
_entity_poly.pdbx_strand_id
1 'polypeptide(L)'
;MTKLLDGKVAFITGSASGIGLEIAKKFAQEGAKVVISDMNAEKCQETASSLKEQGFDALSAPCDVTDEDAYKQAIELTQETFGTVDILINNAGFQHVAPIEEFPTAVFQKLVQVMLTGAFIGIKHVFPIMKAQKYGRIINMASINGLIGFAGKAGYNSAKHGVIGLTKVAALECARDGITVNALCPGYVDTPLVRGQIADLAKTRNVSLDSALEDVILAMVPQKRLLSVEEIADYAIFLASEKAGGVTGQAVVMDGGYTAQ
;
A
#
# COMPACT_ATOMS: atom_id res chain seq x y z
N MET A 1 8.16 19.68 17.60
CA MET A 1 8.99 18.82 16.71
C MET A 1 8.66 19.19 15.28
N THR A 2 9.63 19.19 14.38
CA THR A 2 9.38 19.49 12.96
C THR A 2 8.65 18.30 12.35
N LYS A 3 7.52 18.54 11.70
CA LYS A 3 6.75 17.51 11.00
C LYS A 3 7.55 17.00 9.81
N LEU A 4 7.58 15.66 9.60
CA LEU A 4 8.43 15.02 8.58
C LEU A 4 7.91 15.19 7.15
N LEU A 5 6.62 15.42 7.00
CA LEU A 5 5.93 15.54 5.70
C LEU A 5 5.27 16.92 5.50
N ASP A 6 5.75 17.94 6.21
CA ASP A 6 5.14 19.27 6.22
C ASP A 6 5.00 19.84 4.80
N GLY A 7 3.78 20.20 4.43
CA GLY A 7 3.43 20.75 3.11
C GLY A 7 3.47 19.77 1.93
N LYS A 8 3.87 18.51 2.12
CA LYS A 8 3.89 17.49 1.05
C LYS A 8 2.48 17.04 0.69
N VAL A 9 2.26 16.70 -0.58
CA VAL A 9 0.99 16.18 -1.10
C VAL A 9 1.11 14.68 -1.33
N ALA A 10 0.29 13.89 -0.62
CA ALA A 10 0.33 12.43 -0.67
C ALA A 10 -0.94 11.84 -1.29
N PHE A 11 -0.81 11.17 -2.43
CA PHE A 11 -1.87 10.38 -3.07
C PHE A 11 -1.80 8.93 -2.62
N ILE A 12 -2.87 8.42 -2.00
CA ILE A 12 -2.86 7.09 -1.36
C ILE A 12 -4.03 6.26 -1.89
N THR A 13 -3.74 5.16 -2.60
CA THR A 13 -4.77 4.26 -3.12
C THR A 13 -5.20 3.23 -2.07
N GLY A 14 -6.48 2.82 -2.10
CA GLY A 14 -7.04 1.90 -1.10
C GLY A 14 -7.02 2.50 0.32
N SER A 15 -7.20 3.81 0.43
CA SER A 15 -7.04 4.56 1.69
C SER A 15 -8.34 4.80 2.46
N ALA A 16 -9.45 4.18 2.06
CA ALA A 16 -10.69 4.23 2.81
C ALA A 16 -10.76 3.19 3.95
N SER A 17 -9.75 2.33 4.11
CA SER A 17 -9.69 1.31 5.18
C SER A 17 -8.28 0.79 5.42
N GLY A 18 -8.09 0.05 6.53
CA GLY A 18 -6.87 -0.72 6.82
C GLY A 18 -5.59 0.09 6.83
N ILE A 19 -4.53 -0.46 6.23
CA ILE A 19 -3.19 0.15 6.20
C ILE A 19 -3.22 1.51 5.49
N GLY A 20 -3.92 1.62 4.35
CA GLY A 20 -3.99 2.87 3.59
C GLY A 20 -4.64 4.00 4.36
N LEU A 21 -5.71 3.70 5.12
CA LEU A 21 -6.37 4.67 6.00
C LEU A 21 -5.43 5.15 7.11
N GLU A 22 -4.70 4.23 7.74
CA GLU A 22 -3.77 4.60 8.82
C GLU A 22 -2.59 5.42 8.29
N ILE A 23 -2.05 5.07 7.11
CA ILE A 23 -1.04 5.89 6.42
C ILE A 23 -1.58 7.30 6.17
N ALA A 24 -2.81 7.45 5.67
CA ALA A 24 -3.40 8.76 5.42
C ALA A 24 -3.51 9.60 6.69
N LYS A 25 -4.00 9.01 7.80
CA LYS A 25 -4.10 9.69 9.10
C LYS A 25 -2.74 10.15 9.62
N LYS A 26 -1.77 9.24 9.65
CA LYS A 26 -0.42 9.53 10.15
C LYS A 26 0.32 10.55 9.28
N PHE A 27 0.15 10.48 7.95
CA PHE A 27 0.72 11.46 7.03
C PHE A 27 0.13 12.85 7.27
N ALA A 28 -1.19 12.95 7.48
CA ALA A 28 -1.86 14.21 7.82
C ALA A 28 -1.34 14.78 9.16
N GLN A 29 -1.14 13.94 10.18
CA GLN A 29 -0.54 14.33 11.45
C GLN A 29 0.90 14.86 11.29
N GLU A 30 1.66 14.28 10.36
CA GLU A 30 3.01 14.70 9.99
C GLU A 30 3.04 15.90 9.00
N GLY A 31 1.88 16.53 8.75
CA GLY A 31 1.76 17.78 7.99
C GLY A 31 1.55 17.62 6.49
N ALA A 32 1.34 16.41 6.00
CA ALA A 32 0.99 16.21 4.60
C ALA A 32 -0.46 16.60 4.32
N LYS A 33 -0.70 17.12 3.10
CA LYS A 33 -2.01 17.17 2.47
C LYS A 33 -2.29 15.79 1.89
N VAL A 34 -3.39 15.15 2.26
CA VAL A 34 -3.65 13.75 1.91
C VAL A 34 -4.82 13.62 0.93
N VAL A 35 -4.63 12.76 -0.07
CA VAL A 35 -5.66 12.43 -1.04
C VAL A 35 -6.13 11.00 -0.79
N ILE A 36 -7.40 10.88 -0.43
CA ILE A 36 -8.07 9.62 -0.15
C ILE A 36 -8.63 9.07 -1.46
N SER A 37 -8.05 7.96 -1.92
CA SER A 37 -8.47 7.31 -3.15
C SER A 37 -8.82 5.83 -2.89
N ASP A 38 -9.99 5.44 -3.30
CA ASP A 38 -10.54 4.08 -3.20
C ASP A 38 -11.63 3.92 -4.25
N MET A 39 -11.99 2.69 -4.61
CA MET A 39 -13.12 2.44 -5.50
C MET A 39 -14.48 2.78 -4.86
N ASN A 40 -14.56 2.83 -3.54
CA ASN A 40 -15.75 3.23 -2.79
C ASN A 40 -15.76 4.74 -2.57
N ALA A 41 -16.46 5.47 -3.45
CA ALA A 41 -16.53 6.93 -3.43
C ALA A 41 -17.14 7.49 -2.13
N GLU A 42 -18.15 6.83 -1.56
CA GLU A 42 -18.80 7.25 -0.32
C GLU A 42 -17.80 7.21 0.84
N LYS A 43 -17.08 6.09 1.00
CA LYS A 43 -16.05 5.96 2.04
C LYS A 43 -14.88 6.92 1.84
N CYS A 44 -14.48 7.21 0.58
CA CYS A 44 -13.48 8.24 0.31
C CYS A 44 -13.92 9.59 0.86
N GLN A 45 -15.17 9.97 0.57
CA GLN A 45 -15.73 11.24 1.00
C GLN A 45 -15.85 11.31 2.54
N GLU A 46 -16.37 10.27 3.17
CA GLU A 46 -16.47 10.18 4.65
C GLU A 46 -15.09 10.32 5.30
N THR A 47 -14.09 9.59 4.81
CA THR A 47 -12.72 9.64 5.34
C THR A 47 -12.10 11.02 5.18
N ALA A 48 -12.21 11.62 3.99
CA ALA A 48 -11.68 12.96 3.74
C ALA A 48 -12.38 14.02 4.59
N SER A 49 -13.69 13.92 4.77
CA SER A 49 -14.47 14.83 5.62
C SER A 49 -14.05 14.70 7.10
N SER A 50 -13.92 13.48 7.61
CA SER A 50 -13.46 13.23 8.98
C SER A 50 -12.05 13.81 9.24
N LEU A 51 -11.14 13.73 8.28
CA LEU A 51 -9.80 14.34 8.41
C LEU A 51 -9.88 15.87 8.39
N LYS A 52 -10.74 16.45 7.54
CA LYS A 52 -10.97 17.91 7.52
C LYS A 52 -11.55 18.43 8.83
N GLU A 53 -12.50 17.71 9.44
CA GLU A 53 -13.08 18.05 10.75
C GLU A 53 -12.03 18.06 11.87
N GLN A 54 -10.96 17.27 11.72
CA GLN A 54 -9.82 17.25 12.62
C GLN A 54 -8.78 18.36 12.31
N GLY A 55 -9.04 19.18 11.29
CA GLY A 55 -8.17 20.30 10.91
C GLY A 55 -7.06 19.93 9.93
N PHE A 56 -7.13 18.78 9.27
CA PHE A 56 -6.14 18.35 8.27
C PHE A 56 -6.58 18.70 6.84
N ASP A 57 -5.62 18.96 5.97
CA ASP A 57 -5.86 19.10 4.53
C ASP A 57 -6.07 17.73 3.89
N ALA A 58 -7.30 17.43 3.48
CA ALA A 58 -7.66 16.16 2.85
C ALA A 58 -8.52 16.37 1.61
N LEU A 59 -8.37 15.53 0.59
CA LEU A 59 -9.16 15.52 -0.63
C LEU A 59 -9.71 14.11 -0.87
N SER A 60 -10.97 14.02 -1.28
CA SER A 60 -11.55 12.77 -1.80
C SER A 60 -11.35 12.74 -3.32
N ALA A 61 -10.65 11.72 -3.82
CA ALA A 61 -10.43 11.46 -5.24
C ALA A 61 -10.65 9.96 -5.54
N PRO A 62 -11.91 9.51 -5.54
CA PRO A 62 -12.22 8.10 -5.75
C PRO A 62 -11.84 7.65 -7.16
N CYS A 63 -11.21 6.45 -7.26
CA CYS A 63 -10.96 5.82 -8.55
C CYS A 63 -10.83 4.29 -8.42
N ASP A 64 -11.17 3.56 -9.48
CA ASP A 64 -10.72 2.18 -9.70
C ASP A 64 -9.31 2.24 -10.28
N VAL A 65 -8.31 1.73 -9.55
CA VAL A 65 -6.91 1.74 -9.99
C VAL A 65 -6.66 0.91 -11.27
N THR A 66 -7.64 0.13 -11.72
CA THR A 66 -7.57 -0.64 -12.97
C THR A 66 -8.09 0.13 -14.19
N ASP A 67 -8.72 1.28 -13.97
CA ASP A 67 -9.16 2.23 -14.98
C ASP A 67 -8.13 3.35 -15.07
N GLU A 68 -7.35 3.36 -16.17
CA GLU A 68 -6.26 4.32 -16.36
C GLU A 68 -6.77 5.77 -16.47
N ASP A 69 -7.91 5.98 -17.14
CA ASP A 69 -8.46 7.33 -17.30
C ASP A 69 -8.99 7.86 -15.97
N ALA A 70 -9.68 7.04 -15.19
CA ALA A 70 -10.14 7.41 -13.84
C ALA A 70 -8.95 7.72 -12.91
N TYR A 71 -7.89 6.92 -12.97
CA TYR A 71 -6.68 7.17 -12.16
C TYR A 71 -6.00 8.49 -12.56
N LYS A 72 -5.85 8.72 -13.87
CA LYS A 72 -5.29 9.96 -14.39
C LYS A 72 -6.10 11.17 -13.92
N GLN A 73 -7.43 11.13 -14.04
CA GLN A 73 -8.32 12.20 -13.57
C GLN A 73 -8.17 12.48 -12.06
N ALA A 74 -8.02 11.42 -11.25
CA ALA A 74 -7.80 11.58 -9.81
C ALA A 74 -6.46 12.26 -9.47
N ILE A 75 -5.39 11.98 -10.25
CA ILE A 75 -4.10 12.66 -10.13
C ILE A 75 -4.21 14.12 -10.60
N GLU A 76 -4.88 14.39 -11.72
CA GLU A 76 -5.12 15.74 -12.23
C GLU A 76 -5.91 16.58 -11.21
N LEU A 77 -6.99 16.05 -10.64
CA LEU A 77 -7.75 16.70 -9.57
C LEU A 77 -6.85 17.03 -8.35
N THR A 78 -5.91 16.14 -8.02
CA THR A 78 -4.94 16.37 -6.94
C THR A 78 -4.04 17.57 -7.26
N GLN A 79 -3.51 17.64 -8.49
CA GLN A 79 -2.69 18.77 -8.94
C GLN A 79 -3.46 20.09 -8.97
N GLU A 80 -4.70 20.06 -9.46
CA GLU A 80 -5.57 21.25 -9.49
C GLU A 80 -5.86 21.77 -8.07
N THR A 81 -6.03 20.86 -7.10
CA THR A 81 -6.37 21.24 -5.72
C THR A 81 -5.17 21.66 -4.89
N PHE A 82 -4.05 20.95 -5.00
CA PHE A 82 -2.89 21.11 -4.13
C PHE A 82 -1.61 21.56 -4.85
N GLY A 83 -1.63 21.64 -6.19
CA GLY A 83 -0.52 22.14 -7.01
C GLY A 83 0.49 21.07 -7.42
N THR A 84 0.53 19.91 -6.77
CA THR A 84 1.56 18.89 -6.99
C THR A 84 1.10 17.49 -6.53
N VAL A 85 1.93 16.48 -6.79
CA VAL A 85 1.91 15.16 -6.13
C VAL A 85 3.34 14.83 -5.72
N ASP A 86 3.64 14.89 -4.43
CA ASP A 86 4.98 14.63 -3.88
C ASP A 86 5.18 13.17 -3.50
N ILE A 87 4.13 12.52 -3.02
CA ILE A 87 4.17 11.16 -2.50
C ILE A 87 3.05 10.35 -3.16
N LEU A 88 3.39 9.15 -3.65
CA LEU A 88 2.44 8.15 -4.12
C LEU A 88 2.55 6.89 -3.27
N ILE A 89 1.42 6.44 -2.70
CA ILE A 89 1.30 5.16 -2.02
C ILE A 89 0.38 4.26 -2.82
N ASN A 90 0.96 3.29 -3.53
CA ASN A 90 0.22 2.23 -4.22
C ASN A 90 -0.14 1.13 -3.22
N ASN A 91 -1.28 1.29 -2.54
CA ASN A 91 -1.71 0.37 -1.47
C ASN A 91 -2.94 -0.46 -1.85
N ALA A 92 -3.74 -0.06 -2.83
CA ALA A 92 -4.94 -0.79 -3.24
C ALA A 92 -4.66 -2.28 -3.49
N GLY A 93 -5.49 -3.15 -2.93
CA GLY A 93 -5.32 -4.58 -3.09
C GLY A 93 -6.38 -5.38 -2.34
N PHE A 94 -6.49 -6.65 -2.71
CA PHE A 94 -7.37 -7.62 -2.07
C PHE A 94 -6.72 -9.01 -2.12
N GLN A 95 -7.38 -10.01 -1.55
CA GLN A 95 -6.85 -11.37 -1.51
C GLN A 95 -7.92 -12.39 -1.87
N HIS A 96 -7.44 -13.49 -2.46
CA HIS A 96 -8.20 -14.70 -2.68
C HIS A 96 -7.27 -15.90 -2.42
N VAL A 97 -7.81 -16.94 -1.82
CA VAL A 97 -7.04 -18.16 -1.47
C VAL A 97 -7.78 -19.36 -2.06
N ALA A 98 -7.08 -20.14 -2.89
CA ALA A 98 -7.55 -21.40 -3.45
C ALA A 98 -6.34 -22.25 -3.90
N PRO A 99 -6.44 -23.60 -3.93
CA PRO A 99 -5.46 -24.44 -4.61
C PRO A 99 -5.28 -23.98 -6.06
N ILE A 100 -4.09 -24.18 -6.63
CA ILE A 100 -3.77 -23.63 -7.96
C ILE A 100 -4.68 -24.17 -9.08
N GLU A 101 -5.06 -25.43 -8.99
CA GLU A 101 -5.97 -26.13 -9.92
C GLU A 101 -7.43 -25.63 -9.83
N GLU A 102 -7.82 -25.07 -8.69
CA GLU A 102 -9.15 -24.52 -8.42
C GLU A 102 -9.17 -22.99 -8.48
N PHE A 103 -8.02 -22.34 -8.67
CA PHE A 103 -7.90 -20.89 -8.62
C PHE A 103 -8.59 -20.25 -9.85
N PRO A 104 -9.66 -19.44 -9.69
CA PRO A 104 -10.35 -18.88 -10.83
C PRO A 104 -9.46 -17.92 -11.63
N THR A 105 -9.29 -18.17 -12.93
CA THR A 105 -8.45 -17.34 -13.81
C THR A 105 -8.84 -15.87 -13.78
N ALA A 106 -10.14 -15.55 -13.76
CA ALA A 106 -10.63 -14.17 -13.71
C ALA A 106 -10.20 -13.45 -12.40
N VAL A 107 -10.18 -14.18 -11.26
CA VAL A 107 -9.71 -13.63 -9.98
C VAL A 107 -8.20 -13.43 -10.00
N PHE A 108 -7.44 -14.37 -10.57
CA PHE A 108 -6.00 -14.21 -10.77
C PHE A 108 -5.70 -12.94 -11.58
N GLN A 109 -6.36 -12.77 -12.72
CA GLN A 109 -6.22 -11.59 -13.58
C GLN A 109 -6.58 -10.29 -12.84
N LYS A 110 -7.69 -10.28 -12.07
CA LYS A 110 -8.10 -9.09 -11.30
C LYS A 110 -7.09 -8.74 -10.21
N LEU A 111 -6.49 -9.73 -9.53
CA LEU A 111 -5.43 -9.50 -8.55
C LEU A 111 -4.20 -8.83 -9.18
N VAL A 112 -3.77 -9.31 -10.35
CA VAL A 112 -2.66 -8.72 -11.10
C VAL A 112 -3.01 -7.31 -11.59
N GLN A 113 -4.22 -7.12 -12.12
CA GLN A 113 -4.68 -5.80 -12.59
C GLN A 113 -4.69 -4.77 -11.46
N VAL A 114 -5.27 -5.09 -10.30
CA VAL A 114 -5.38 -4.14 -9.19
C VAL A 114 -3.99 -3.84 -8.60
N MET A 115 -3.22 -4.88 -8.26
CA MET A 115 -2.01 -4.69 -7.44
C MET A 115 -0.75 -4.40 -8.26
N LEU A 116 -0.62 -4.93 -9.47
CA LEU A 116 0.56 -4.71 -10.30
C LEU A 116 0.31 -3.66 -11.38
N THR A 117 -0.73 -3.86 -12.22
CA THR A 117 -1.03 -2.90 -13.30
C THR A 117 -1.46 -1.55 -12.73
N GLY A 118 -2.29 -1.53 -11.66
CA GLY A 118 -2.68 -0.30 -10.99
C GLY A 118 -1.49 0.47 -10.41
N ALA A 119 -0.52 -0.24 -9.80
CA ALA A 119 0.72 0.41 -9.33
C ALA A 119 1.54 1.00 -10.50
N PHE A 120 1.62 0.28 -11.63
CA PHE A 120 2.28 0.79 -12.84
C PHE A 120 1.57 2.04 -13.38
N ILE A 121 0.24 2.05 -13.46
CA ILE A 121 -0.55 3.21 -13.90
C ILE A 121 -0.26 4.42 -13.01
N GLY A 122 -0.31 4.25 -11.69
CA GLY A 122 -0.01 5.32 -10.74
C GLY A 122 1.39 5.90 -10.95
N ILE A 123 2.43 5.05 -11.05
CA ILE A 123 3.80 5.47 -11.32
C ILE A 123 3.91 6.21 -12.66
N LYS A 124 3.29 5.69 -13.72
CA LYS A 124 3.29 6.29 -15.06
C LYS A 124 2.80 7.74 -15.04
N HIS A 125 1.71 8.00 -14.30
CA HIS A 125 1.09 9.33 -14.28
C HIS A 125 1.74 10.31 -13.30
N VAL A 126 2.36 9.86 -12.20
CA VAL A 126 3.07 10.77 -11.28
C VAL A 126 4.51 11.05 -11.71
N PHE A 127 5.15 10.20 -12.50
CA PHE A 127 6.55 10.40 -12.92
C PHE A 127 6.81 11.74 -13.65
N PRO A 128 5.98 12.17 -14.63
CA PRO A 128 6.20 13.47 -15.26
C PRO A 128 6.15 14.63 -14.26
N ILE A 129 5.24 14.57 -13.29
CA ILE A 129 5.07 15.59 -12.25
C ILE A 129 6.31 15.61 -11.36
N MET A 130 6.68 14.45 -10.79
CA MET A 130 7.81 14.31 -9.88
C MET A 130 9.15 14.64 -10.55
N LYS A 131 9.33 14.28 -11.84
CA LYS A 131 10.53 14.64 -12.61
C LYS A 131 10.64 16.15 -12.85
N ALA A 132 9.53 16.82 -13.14
CA ALA A 132 9.50 18.27 -13.33
C ALA A 132 9.88 19.04 -12.05
N GLN A 133 9.41 18.57 -10.89
CA GLN A 133 9.70 19.19 -9.59
C GLN A 133 11.02 18.74 -8.95
N LYS A 134 11.71 17.72 -9.54
CA LYS A 134 12.94 17.13 -9.02
C LYS A 134 12.79 16.56 -7.59
N TYR A 135 11.62 16.05 -7.27
CA TYR A 135 11.27 15.44 -5.99
C TYR A 135 10.13 14.45 -6.17
N GLY A 136 10.22 13.31 -5.50
CA GLY A 136 9.16 12.33 -5.42
C GLY A 136 9.49 11.20 -4.45
N ARG A 137 8.43 10.64 -3.86
CA ARG A 137 8.51 9.46 -3.00
C ARG A 137 7.42 8.48 -3.41
N ILE A 138 7.79 7.31 -3.86
CA ILE A 138 6.84 6.27 -4.27
C ILE A 138 7.03 5.06 -3.38
N ILE A 139 5.96 4.63 -2.73
CA ILE A 139 5.92 3.43 -1.90
C ILE A 139 4.88 2.49 -2.47
N ASN A 140 5.34 1.34 -2.93
CA ASN A 140 4.49 0.27 -3.40
C ASN A 140 4.25 -0.72 -2.25
N MET A 141 3.00 -0.90 -1.83
CA MET A 141 2.66 -1.92 -0.83
C MET A 141 2.79 -3.31 -1.44
N ALA A 142 3.95 -3.92 -1.21
CA ALA A 142 4.19 -5.32 -1.53
C ALA A 142 3.70 -6.23 -0.38
N SER A 143 4.45 -7.24 -0.02
CA SER A 143 4.23 -8.20 1.07
C SER A 143 5.47 -9.08 1.18
N ILE A 144 5.66 -9.78 2.30
CA ILE A 144 6.57 -10.93 2.35
C ILE A 144 6.23 -11.95 1.25
N ASN A 145 4.97 -12.05 0.85
CA ASN A 145 4.50 -12.87 -0.26
C ASN A 145 4.96 -12.38 -1.66
N GLY A 146 5.71 -11.30 -1.73
CA GLY A 146 6.48 -10.88 -2.90
C GLY A 146 7.94 -11.33 -2.87
N LEU A 147 8.36 -11.98 -1.77
CA LEU A 147 9.73 -12.49 -1.56
C LEU A 147 9.76 -14.01 -1.44
N ILE A 148 8.71 -14.60 -0.86
CA ILE A 148 8.56 -16.03 -0.64
C ILE A 148 7.23 -16.54 -1.20
N GLY A 149 7.18 -17.85 -1.50
CA GLY A 149 5.95 -18.50 -1.93
C GLY A 149 5.01 -18.77 -0.75
N PHE A 150 3.70 -18.73 -1.00
CA PHE A 150 2.68 -19.15 -0.07
C PHE A 150 1.59 -19.95 -0.80
N ALA A 151 1.40 -21.21 -0.41
CA ALA A 151 0.42 -22.09 -1.03
C ALA A 151 -1.00 -21.48 -0.99
N GLY A 152 -1.75 -21.62 -2.08
CA GLY A 152 -3.09 -21.11 -2.20
C GLY A 152 -3.20 -19.61 -2.58
N LYS A 153 -2.09 -18.89 -2.73
CA LYS A 153 -2.08 -17.45 -3.02
C LYS A 153 -1.49 -17.14 -4.41
N ALA A 154 -1.76 -17.95 -5.42
CA ALA A 154 -1.12 -17.83 -6.73
C ALA A 154 -1.19 -16.42 -7.32
N GLY A 155 -2.37 -15.81 -7.42
CA GLY A 155 -2.53 -14.46 -7.98
C GLY A 155 -1.90 -13.36 -7.12
N TYR A 156 -2.07 -13.46 -5.79
CA TYR A 156 -1.51 -12.48 -4.86
C TYR A 156 0.03 -12.50 -4.86
N ASN A 157 0.64 -13.69 -4.73
CA ASN A 157 2.10 -13.85 -4.79
C ASN A 157 2.67 -13.34 -6.11
N SER A 158 2.05 -13.70 -7.24
CA SER A 158 2.49 -13.24 -8.56
C SER A 158 2.47 -11.72 -8.67
N ALA A 159 1.38 -11.07 -8.24
CA ALA A 159 1.27 -9.63 -8.24
C ALA A 159 2.32 -8.96 -7.33
N LYS A 160 2.53 -9.48 -6.11
CA LYS A 160 3.47 -8.89 -5.14
C LYS A 160 4.94 -9.09 -5.54
N HIS A 161 5.30 -10.22 -6.16
CA HIS A 161 6.62 -10.38 -6.80
C HIS A 161 6.80 -9.40 -7.97
N GLY A 162 5.77 -9.24 -8.81
CA GLY A 162 5.78 -8.28 -9.92
C GLY A 162 5.97 -6.83 -9.45
N VAL A 163 5.31 -6.43 -8.36
CA VAL A 163 5.44 -5.08 -7.77
C VAL A 163 6.87 -4.81 -7.31
N ILE A 164 7.57 -5.78 -6.74
CA ILE A 164 8.99 -5.63 -6.36
C ILE A 164 9.87 -5.46 -7.61
N GLY A 165 9.59 -6.20 -8.68
CA GLY A 165 10.26 -6.02 -9.97
C GLY A 165 10.03 -4.62 -10.55
N LEU A 166 8.77 -4.17 -10.59
CA LEU A 166 8.38 -2.82 -11.03
C LEU A 166 9.08 -1.73 -10.21
N THR A 167 9.15 -1.89 -8.89
CA THR A 167 9.84 -0.97 -7.97
C THR A 167 11.30 -0.75 -8.37
N LYS A 168 12.01 -1.83 -8.70
CA LYS A 168 13.44 -1.74 -9.10
C LYS A 168 13.62 -1.02 -10.42
N VAL A 169 12.78 -1.31 -11.43
CA VAL A 169 12.82 -0.63 -12.72
C VAL A 169 12.54 0.85 -12.57
N ALA A 170 11.44 1.20 -11.89
CA ALA A 170 11.06 2.58 -11.65
C ALA A 170 12.14 3.37 -10.90
N ALA A 171 12.77 2.76 -9.88
CA ALA A 171 13.87 3.38 -9.14
C ALA A 171 15.07 3.71 -10.02
N LEU A 172 15.43 2.82 -10.95
CA LEU A 172 16.53 3.05 -11.88
C LEU A 172 16.23 4.17 -12.90
N GLU A 173 14.97 4.23 -13.39
CA GLU A 173 14.57 5.23 -14.38
C GLU A 173 14.47 6.67 -13.84
N CYS A 174 14.32 6.83 -12.52
CA CYS A 174 14.21 8.14 -11.88
C CYS A 174 15.38 8.48 -10.94
N ALA A 175 16.47 7.69 -10.94
CA ALA A 175 17.56 7.81 -9.98
C ALA A 175 18.24 9.20 -9.95
N ARG A 176 18.19 9.96 -11.05
CA ARG A 176 18.81 11.29 -11.16
C ARG A 176 17.80 12.44 -10.98
N ASP A 177 16.55 12.12 -10.69
CA ASP A 177 15.46 13.10 -10.64
C ASP A 177 15.03 13.48 -9.22
N GLY A 178 15.78 13.04 -8.18
CA GLY A 178 15.44 13.30 -6.80
C GLY A 178 14.25 12.45 -6.29
N ILE A 179 13.89 11.41 -7.04
CA ILE A 179 12.76 10.51 -6.75
C ILE A 179 13.29 9.20 -6.15
N THR A 180 12.62 8.69 -5.12
CA THR A 180 12.85 7.33 -4.62
C THR A 180 11.62 6.45 -4.81
N VAL A 181 11.85 5.18 -5.14
CA VAL A 181 10.77 4.19 -5.32
C VAL A 181 11.12 2.95 -4.51
N ASN A 182 10.29 2.59 -3.53
CA ASN A 182 10.52 1.45 -2.65
C ASN A 182 9.28 0.57 -2.52
N ALA A 183 9.49 -0.71 -2.27
CA ALA A 183 8.45 -1.67 -1.94
C ALA A 183 8.46 -1.92 -0.43
N LEU A 184 7.35 -1.65 0.26
CA LEU A 184 7.17 -2.02 1.66
C LEU A 184 6.54 -3.41 1.72
N CYS A 185 7.20 -4.33 2.42
CA CYS A 185 6.86 -5.75 2.44
C CYS A 185 6.41 -6.20 3.85
N PRO A 186 5.16 -5.90 4.25
CA PRO A 186 4.66 -6.36 5.54
C PRO A 186 4.48 -7.86 5.60
N GLY A 187 4.63 -8.42 6.81
CA GLY A 187 4.10 -9.72 7.19
C GLY A 187 2.62 -9.67 7.51
N TYR A 188 2.22 -10.33 8.59
CA TYR A 188 0.84 -10.33 9.05
C TYR A 188 0.53 -9.06 9.86
N VAL A 189 -0.31 -8.19 9.31
CA VAL A 189 -0.74 -6.92 9.92
C VAL A 189 -2.18 -7.07 10.41
N ASP A 190 -2.51 -6.54 11.58
CA ASP A 190 -3.85 -6.53 12.14
C ASP A 190 -4.80 -5.63 11.33
N THR A 191 -5.44 -6.20 10.35
CA THR A 191 -6.34 -5.54 9.42
C THR A 191 -7.64 -6.35 9.26
N PRO A 192 -8.73 -5.74 8.79
CA PRO A 192 -9.94 -6.48 8.44
C PRO A 192 -9.68 -7.64 7.47
N LEU A 193 -8.75 -7.46 6.53
CA LEU A 193 -8.34 -8.49 5.57
C LEU A 193 -7.73 -9.72 6.27
N VAL A 194 -6.78 -9.52 7.19
CA VAL A 194 -6.10 -10.62 7.92
C VAL A 194 -7.06 -11.25 8.93
N ARG A 195 -7.89 -10.47 9.62
CA ARG A 195 -8.92 -10.99 10.53
C ARG A 195 -9.95 -11.87 9.81
N GLY A 196 -10.36 -11.47 8.59
CA GLY A 196 -11.20 -12.31 7.73
C GLY A 196 -10.54 -13.64 7.38
N GLN A 197 -9.25 -13.63 7.02
CA GLN A 197 -8.49 -14.86 6.74
C GLN A 197 -8.38 -15.80 7.95
N ILE A 198 -8.19 -15.23 9.15
CA ILE A 198 -8.16 -16.02 10.40
C ILE A 198 -9.52 -16.68 10.63
N ALA A 199 -10.62 -15.95 10.40
CA ALA A 199 -11.98 -16.49 10.56
C ALA A 199 -12.28 -17.63 9.56
N ASP A 200 -11.90 -17.44 8.28
CA ASP A 200 -12.06 -18.48 7.25
C ASP A 200 -11.21 -19.72 7.56
N LEU A 201 -9.99 -19.51 8.03
CA LEU A 201 -9.09 -20.58 8.43
C LEU A 201 -9.63 -21.38 9.62
N ALA A 202 -10.13 -20.69 10.65
CA ALA A 202 -10.75 -21.30 11.82
C ALA A 202 -11.94 -22.17 11.41
N LYS A 203 -12.80 -21.66 10.54
CA LYS A 203 -13.95 -22.39 10.00
C LYS A 203 -13.52 -23.62 9.18
N THR A 204 -12.57 -23.46 8.27
CA THR A 204 -12.11 -24.53 7.37
C THR A 204 -11.44 -25.66 8.13
N ARG A 205 -10.69 -25.35 9.19
CA ARG A 205 -9.96 -26.34 10.02
C ARG A 205 -10.76 -26.83 11.23
N ASN A 206 -11.96 -26.28 11.45
CA ASN A 206 -12.81 -26.56 12.62
C ASN A 206 -12.06 -26.36 13.93
N VAL A 207 -11.37 -25.23 14.08
CA VAL A 207 -10.64 -24.81 15.29
C VAL A 207 -11.13 -23.47 15.79
N SER A 208 -10.73 -23.06 16.99
CA SER A 208 -11.03 -21.73 17.53
C SER A 208 -10.29 -20.62 16.74
N LEU A 209 -10.75 -19.38 16.85
CA LEU A 209 -10.05 -18.21 16.26
C LEU A 209 -8.64 -18.08 16.85
N ASP A 210 -8.48 -18.30 18.15
CA ASP A 210 -7.18 -18.22 18.84
C ASP A 210 -6.21 -19.30 18.32
N SER A 211 -6.66 -20.56 18.18
CA SER A 211 -5.84 -21.60 17.57
C SER A 211 -5.49 -21.30 16.12
N ALA A 212 -6.41 -20.76 15.33
CA ALA A 212 -6.13 -20.35 13.95
C ALA A 212 -5.08 -19.22 13.90
N LEU A 213 -5.13 -18.29 14.84
CA LEU A 213 -4.14 -17.23 14.97
C LEU A 213 -2.78 -17.77 15.45
N GLU A 214 -2.74 -18.42 16.61
CA GLU A 214 -1.50 -18.77 17.30
C GLU A 214 -0.77 -19.93 16.61
N ASP A 215 -1.50 -21.02 16.32
CA ASP A 215 -0.91 -22.28 15.84
C ASP A 215 -0.68 -22.31 14.32
N VAL A 216 -1.33 -21.39 13.58
CA VAL A 216 -1.22 -21.36 12.12
C VAL A 216 -0.60 -20.07 11.62
N ILE A 217 -1.20 -18.92 11.93
CA ILE A 217 -0.71 -17.63 11.42
C ILE A 217 0.59 -17.23 12.10
N LEU A 218 0.63 -17.27 13.44
CA LEU A 218 1.79 -16.84 14.23
C LEU A 218 2.82 -17.95 14.47
N ALA A 219 2.54 -19.19 14.05
CA ALA A 219 3.47 -20.31 14.23
C ALA A 219 4.87 -19.99 13.70
N MET A 220 4.93 -19.39 12.51
CA MET A 220 6.16 -19.02 11.80
C MET A 220 6.62 -17.58 12.08
N VAL A 221 5.92 -16.80 12.90
CA VAL A 221 6.31 -15.43 13.27
C VAL A 221 7.10 -15.44 14.58
N PRO A 222 8.41 -15.17 14.60
CA PRO A 222 9.21 -15.19 15.83
C PRO A 222 8.70 -14.26 16.92
N GLN A 223 8.20 -13.08 16.57
CA GLN A 223 7.62 -12.12 17.53
C GLN A 223 6.26 -12.54 18.11
N LYS A 224 5.63 -13.62 17.60
CA LYS A 224 4.35 -14.18 18.08
C LYS A 224 3.22 -13.14 18.22
N ARG A 225 3.17 -12.17 17.32
CA ARG A 225 2.11 -11.16 17.26
C ARG A 225 1.83 -10.74 15.83
N LEU A 226 0.66 -10.17 15.62
CA LEU A 226 0.41 -9.37 14.42
C LEU A 226 1.15 -8.03 14.55
N LEU A 227 1.60 -7.47 13.43
CA LEU A 227 2.03 -6.09 13.35
C LEU A 227 0.81 -5.17 13.43
N SER A 228 0.96 -3.99 13.99
CA SER A 228 -0.09 -2.99 13.93
C SER A 228 -0.05 -2.20 12.62
N VAL A 229 -1.17 -1.58 12.25
CA VAL A 229 -1.22 -0.70 11.06
C VAL A 229 -0.38 0.56 11.29
N GLU A 230 -0.24 0.99 12.54
CA GLU A 230 0.58 2.13 12.96
C GLU A 230 2.06 1.87 12.70
N GLU A 231 2.58 0.66 12.99
CA GLU A 231 3.97 0.29 12.71
C GLU A 231 4.28 0.41 11.21
N ILE A 232 3.35 -0.01 10.36
CA ILE A 232 3.49 0.10 8.90
C ILE A 232 3.47 1.57 8.44
N ALA A 233 2.54 2.35 9.00
CA ALA A 233 2.42 3.76 8.66
C ALA A 233 3.64 4.58 9.14
N ASP A 234 4.20 4.30 10.32
CA ASP A 234 5.40 4.96 10.84
C ASP A 234 6.61 4.72 9.93
N TYR A 235 6.76 3.49 9.41
CA TYR A 235 7.83 3.21 8.47
C TYR A 235 7.58 3.86 7.09
N ALA A 236 6.32 3.92 6.65
CA ALA A 236 5.95 4.64 5.44
C ALA A 236 6.26 6.15 5.54
N ILE A 237 6.07 6.78 6.72
CA ILE A 237 6.50 8.17 6.97
C ILE A 237 8.01 8.32 6.75
N PHE A 238 8.82 7.41 7.30
CA PHE A 238 10.27 7.45 7.10
C PHE A 238 10.62 7.39 5.61
N LEU A 239 10.09 6.40 4.87
CA LEU A 239 10.35 6.24 3.44
C LEU A 239 9.85 7.42 2.60
N ALA A 240 8.77 8.08 3.01
CA ALA A 240 8.20 9.25 2.35
C ALA A 240 8.97 10.55 2.68
N SER A 241 9.78 10.57 3.73
CA SER A 241 10.49 11.76 4.19
C SER A 241 11.79 12.01 3.41
N GLU A 242 12.38 13.18 3.63
CA GLU A 242 13.71 13.53 3.09
C GLU A 242 14.83 12.67 3.70
N LYS A 243 14.60 12.10 4.91
CA LYS A 243 15.57 11.25 5.60
C LYS A 243 15.87 9.95 4.86
N ALA A 244 14.95 9.48 4.00
CA ALA A 244 15.11 8.27 3.20
C ALA A 244 15.63 8.55 1.78
N GLY A 245 16.21 9.72 1.50
CA GLY A 245 16.69 10.09 0.17
C GLY A 245 17.71 9.14 -0.46
N GLY A 246 18.45 8.38 0.34
CA GLY A 246 19.38 7.34 -0.14
C GLY A 246 18.75 5.93 -0.23
N VAL A 247 17.48 5.76 0.12
CA VAL A 247 16.78 4.47 0.08
C VAL A 247 15.92 4.40 -1.17
N THR A 248 16.35 3.66 -2.20
CA THR A 248 15.58 3.48 -3.43
C THR A 248 15.79 2.09 -4.02
N GLY A 249 14.80 1.55 -4.72
CA GLY A 249 14.80 0.22 -5.33
C GLY A 249 14.74 -0.94 -4.33
N GLN A 250 14.46 -0.68 -3.05
CA GLN A 250 14.50 -1.66 -1.98
C GLN A 250 13.16 -2.36 -1.77
N ALA A 251 13.22 -3.64 -1.43
CA ALA A 251 12.13 -4.40 -0.83
C ALA A 251 12.36 -4.41 0.69
N VAL A 252 11.64 -3.53 1.39
CA VAL A 252 11.83 -3.32 2.83
C VAL A 252 10.88 -4.21 3.61
N VAL A 253 11.43 -5.12 4.40
CA VAL A 253 10.67 -6.14 5.14
C VAL A 253 10.31 -5.66 6.54
N MET A 254 9.04 -5.83 6.91
CA MET A 254 8.51 -5.66 8.27
C MET A 254 7.60 -6.84 8.58
N ASP A 255 8.11 -7.89 9.21
CA ASP A 255 7.41 -9.19 9.29
C ASP A 255 7.51 -9.91 10.65
N GLY A 256 8.05 -9.25 11.66
CA GLY A 256 8.26 -9.88 12.97
C GLY A 256 9.26 -11.03 12.95
N GLY A 257 10.16 -11.06 11.94
CA GLY A 257 11.19 -12.08 11.77
C GLY A 257 10.76 -13.29 10.93
N TYR A 258 9.58 -13.26 10.30
CA TYR A 258 9.04 -14.38 9.53
C TYR A 258 10.02 -14.87 8.44
N THR A 259 10.65 -13.95 7.70
CA THR A 259 11.56 -14.29 6.60
C THR A 259 13.04 -14.37 7.00
N ALA A 260 13.36 -14.22 8.28
CA ALA A 260 14.74 -14.26 8.78
C ALA A 260 15.27 -15.67 9.05
N GLN A 261 14.48 -16.71 8.77
CA GLN A 261 14.78 -18.12 9.04
C GLN A 261 14.75 -18.97 7.77
#